data_f0e7cb82685ff8ef88156cfc28727923
#
_entry.id   f0e7cb82685ff8ef88156cfc28727923
#
_cell.length_a   1.000
_cell.length_b   1.000
_cell.length_c   1.000
_cell.angle_alpha   90.00
_cell.angle_beta   90.00
_cell.angle_gamma   90.00
#
_symmetry.space_group_name_H-M   'P 1'
#
loop_
_entity.id
_entity.type
_entity.pdbx_description
1 polymer ?
#
loop_
_entity_poly.entity_id
_entity_poly.type
_entity_poly.pdbx_seq_one_letter_code
_entity_poly.pdbx_strand_id
1 'polypeptide(L)'
;QQRSFKMSAPGPIQGELTQDRLPAIAGKVGVFAPMIPLRLRFSSAGQDHSHSLRIARDPALTPRFVAMGLASLLGNRITAGSRGTLRVQSTLKVANLPPVTLDRWYSAESNARMSVEPAIDIARVFSWLWSEAWGQPPAIELEIAAVWSDEPIGEFVDAVALDRSKARPGETVHGSVKLLGLQGAQ
;
A
#
# COMPACT_ATOMS: atom_id res chain seq x y z
N GLN A 1 26.39 -28.93 17.04
CA GLN A 1 25.91 -27.62 17.52
C GLN A 1 24.44 -27.78 17.88
N GLN A 2 24.10 -27.73 19.18
CA GLN A 2 22.72 -27.67 19.63
C GLN A 2 22.17 -26.29 19.27
N ARG A 3 21.16 -26.25 18.38
CA ARG A 3 20.38 -25.04 18.12
C ARG A 3 19.25 -24.99 19.13
N SER A 4 19.24 -23.98 20.01
CA SER A 4 18.11 -23.73 20.88
C SER A 4 17.04 -22.92 20.10
N PHE A 5 15.80 -23.39 20.11
CA PHE A 5 14.66 -22.68 19.58
C PHE A 5 13.91 -22.02 20.73
N LYS A 6 13.64 -20.73 20.61
CA LYS A 6 12.71 -20.06 21.52
C LYS A 6 11.30 -20.36 21.02
N MET A 7 10.54 -21.10 21.78
CA MET A 7 9.10 -21.32 21.52
C MET A 7 8.30 -20.50 22.51
N SER A 8 7.38 -19.67 22.02
CA SER A 8 6.43 -18.95 22.85
C SER A 8 5.05 -18.99 22.23
N ALA A 9 4.03 -19.16 23.05
CA ALA A 9 2.66 -18.94 22.64
C ALA A 9 2.32 -17.45 22.85
N PRO A 10 1.63 -16.78 21.90
CA PRO A 10 1.20 -15.41 22.10
C PRO A 10 0.20 -15.35 23.25
N GLY A 11 0.47 -14.46 24.21
CA GLY A 11 -0.41 -14.11 25.32
C GLY A 11 -0.84 -12.65 25.26
N PRO A 12 -1.55 -12.15 26.28
CA PRO A 12 -1.84 -10.73 26.38
C PRO A 12 -0.57 -9.89 26.33
N ILE A 13 -0.60 -8.79 25.57
CA ILE A 13 0.54 -7.88 25.47
C ILE A 13 0.72 -7.21 26.86
N GLN A 14 1.89 -7.41 27.47
CA GLN A 14 2.23 -6.89 28.80
C GLN A 14 3.14 -5.65 28.77
N GLY A 15 3.77 -5.39 27.61
CA GLY A 15 4.71 -4.28 27.48
C GLY A 15 5.48 -4.35 26.16
N GLU A 16 6.56 -3.61 26.08
CA GLU A 16 7.44 -3.56 24.91
C GLU A 16 8.76 -4.29 25.14
N LEU A 17 9.27 -4.90 24.04
CA LEU A 17 10.62 -5.45 24.01
C LEU A 17 11.61 -4.33 23.68
N THR A 18 12.60 -4.09 24.52
CA THR A 18 13.58 -3.01 24.35
C THR A 18 14.93 -3.51 23.83
N GLN A 19 15.28 -4.76 24.10
CA GLN A 19 16.52 -5.37 23.63
C GLN A 19 16.33 -6.86 23.37
N ASP A 20 16.84 -7.32 22.25
CA ASP A 20 17.00 -8.76 21.95
C ASP A 20 18.48 -9.01 21.64
N ARG A 21 19.20 -9.60 22.58
CA ARG A 21 20.61 -9.97 22.47
C ARG A 21 20.77 -11.45 22.68
N LEU A 22 21.86 -12.01 22.16
CA LEU A 22 22.18 -13.44 22.31
C LEU A 22 22.09 -13.94 23.77
N PRO A 23 22.62 -13.22 24.79
CA PRO A 23 22.58 -13.71 26.16
C PRO A 23 21.25 -13.46 26.89
N ALA A 24 20.48 -12.43 26.49
CA ALA A 24 19.26 -12.06 27.21
C ALA A 24 18.33 -11.19 26.37
N ILE A 25 17.03 -11.26 26.71
CA ILE A 25 15.99 -10.37 26.21
C ILE A 25 15.58 -9.44 27.35
N ALA A 26 15.49 -8.14 27.07
CA ALA A 26 14.99 -7.17 28.02
C ALA A 26 13.75 -6.47 27.48
N GLY A 27 12.82 -6.15 28.37
CA GLY A 27 11.60 -5.44 28.04
C GLY A 27 11.14 -4.55 29.18
N LYS A 28 10.18 -3.69 28.90
CA LYS A 28 9.50 -2.84 29.90
C LYS A 28 8.03 -3.22 29.97
N VAL A 29 7.60 -3.66 31.15
CA VAL A 29 6.19 -3.98 31.42
C VAL A 29 5.41 -2.68 31.60
N GLY A 30 4.18 -2.63 31.06
CA GLY A 30 3.31 -1.45 31.14
C GLY A 30 3.64 -0.33 30.18
N VAL A 31 4.73 -0.44 29.40
CA VAL A 31 5.08 0.50 28.33
C VAL A 31 4.75 -0.15 26.99
N PHE A 32 4.05 0.56 26.11
CA PHE A 32 3.63 0.03 24.83
C PHE A 32 4.25 0.86 23.70
N ALA A 33 4.87 0.16 22.76
CA ALA A 33 5.41 0.81 21.58
C ALA A 33 4.29 1.55 20.81
N PRO A 34 4.54 2.76 20.30
CA PRO A 34 3.58 3.48 19.49
C PRO A 34 3.33 2.71 18.21
N MET A 35 2.04 2.46 17.92
CA MET A 35 1.60 1.69 16.76
C MET A 35 0.68 2.52 15.92
N ILE A 36 0.72 2.31 14.61
CA ILE A 36 -0.17 2.90 13.62
C ILE A 36 -1.29 1.89 13.34
N PRO A 37 -2.54 2.20 13.66
CA PRO A 37 -3.66 1.37 13.25
C PRO A 37 -3.87 1.49 11.73
N LEU A 38 -3.97 0.34 11.06
CA LEU A 38 -4.32 0.20 9.66
C LEU A 38 -5.59 -0.66 9.57
N ARG A 39 -6.62 -0.14 8.92
CA ARG A 39 -7.86 -0.87 8.65
C ARG A 39 -8.01 -1.03 7.14
N LEU A 40 -8.22 -2.25 6.68
CA LEU A 40 -8.51 -2.57 5.29
C LEU A 40 -9.89 -3.21 5.21
N ARG A 41 -10.79 -2.62 4.39
CA ARG A 41 -11.99 -3.27 3.92
C ARG A 41 -11.75 -3.69 2.46
N PHE A 42 -11.93 -4.96 2.18
CA PHE A 42 -11.82 -5.51 0.85
C PHE A 42 -13.17 -6.06 0.40
N SER A 43 -13.66 -5.59 -0.74
CA SER A 43 -14.94 -6.01 -1.32
C SER A 43 -14.71 -6.67 -2.67
N SER A 44 -15.32 -7.83 -2.89
CA SER A 44 -15.29 -8.56 -4.15
C SER A 44 -16.55 -9.41 -4.29
N ALA A 45 -17.19 -9.41 -5.44
CA ALA A 45 -18.37 -10.22 -5.75
C ALA A 45 -19.48 -10.13 -4.68
N GLY A 46 -19.70 -8.95 -4.11
CA GLY A 46 -20.69 -8.70 -3.06
C GLY A 46 -20.30 -9.22 -1.67
N GLN A 47 -19.07 -9.68 -1.49
CA GLN A 47 -18.55 -10.10 -0.17
C GLN A 47 -17.58 -9.05 0.36
N ASP A 48 -17.75 -8.69 1.63
CA ASP A 48 -16.90 -7.75 2.34
C ASP A 48 -16.03 -8.46 3.37
N HIS A 49 -14.76 -8.14 3.36
CA HIS A 49 -13.78 -8.62 4.33
C HIS A 49 -13.08 -7.45 4.99
N SER A 50 -13.03 -7.46 6.32
CA SER A 50 -12.36 -6.41 7.10
C SER A 50 -11.13 -6.99 7.80
N HIS A 51 -10.03 -6.27 7.70
CA HIS A 51 -8.77 -6.60 8.34
C HIS A 51 -8.26 -5.40 9.13
N SER A 52 -7.66 -5.69 10.28
CA SER A 52 -7.01 -4.69 11.12
C SER A 52 -5.59 -5.11 11.43
N LEU A 53 -4.65 -4.21 11.18
CA LEU A 53 -3.24 -4.38 11.52
C LEU A 53 -2.80 -3.26 12.45
N ARG A 54 -1.78 -3.55 13.23
CA ARG A 54 -1.04 -2.56 14.01
C ARG A 54 0.40 -2.55 13.53
N ILE A 55 0.84 -1.45 12.96
CA ILE A 55 2.16 -1.31 12.35
C ILE A 55 3.07 -0.55 13.30
N ALA A 56 4.27 -1.09 13.55
CA ALA A 56 5.25 -0.40 14.38
C ALA A 56 5.60 0.96 13.77
N ARG A 57 5.65 1.97 14.65
CA ARG A 57 5.95 3.34 14.26
C ARG A 57 7.46 3.58 14.31
N ASP A 58 8.10 3.43 13.17
CA ASP A 58 9.52 3.64 12.97
C ASP A 58 9.76 4.31 11.61
N PRO A 59 10.48 5.43 11.52
CA PRO A 59 10.66 6.17 10.27
C PRO A 59 11.25 5.34 9.12
N ALA A 60 12.16 4.42 9.41
CA ALA A 60 12.82 3.59 8.41
C ALA A 60 12.01 2.33 8.04
N LEU A 61 11.28 1.76 9.01
CA LEU A 61 10.62 0.46 8.86
C LEU A 61 9.13 0.57 8.54
N THR A 62 8.43 1.61 9.04
CA THR A 62 6.98 1.75 8.84
C THR A 62 6.58 1.67 7.37
N PRO A 63 7.21 2.39 6.41
CA PRO A 63 6.82 2.28 5.01
C PRO A 63 6.92 0.84 4.47
N ARG A 64 7.97 0.12 4.88
CA ARG A 64 8.17 -1.28 4.48
C ARG A 64 7.11 -2.19 5.08
N PHE A 65 6.78 -2.02 6.36
CA PHE A 65 5.75 -2.82 7.01
C PHE A 65 4.36 -2.53 6.45
N VAL A 66 4.05 -1.28 6.10
CA VAL A 66 2.82 -0.91 5.38
C VAL A 66 2.76 -1.64 4.04
N ALA A 67 3.83 -1.56 3.23
CA ALA A 67 3.89 -2.23 1.94
C ALA A 67 3.70 -3.75 2.07
N MET A 68 4.45 -4.39 2.96
CA MET A 68 4.39 -5.85 3.16
C MET A 68 3.02 -6.30 3.68
N GLY A 69 2.48 -5.59 4.68
CA GLY A 69 1.19 -5.92 5.26
C GLY A 69 0.05 -5.79 4.25
N LEU A 70 0.00 -4.70 3.50
CA LEU A 70 -1.01 -4.48 2.46
C LEU A 70 -0.87 -5.46 1.31
N ALA A 71 0.34 -5.66 0.78
CA ALA A 71 0.58 -6.62 -0.29
C ALA A 71 0.15 -8.03 0.11
N SER A 72 0.43 -8.44 1.34
CA SER A 72 -0.01 -9.74 1.88
C SER A 72 -1.54 -9.84 1.99
N LEU A 73 -2.20 -8.81 2.54
CA LEU A 73 -3.65 -8.81 2.69
C LEU A 73 -4.37 -8.82 1.34
N LEU A 74 -3.93 -8.00 0.39
CA LEU A 74 -4.50 -7.95 -0.96
C LEU A 74 -4.20 -9.24 -1.73
N GLY A 75 -2.95 -9.74 -1.65
CA GLY A 75 -2.54 -10.97 -2.32
C GLY A 75 -3.30 -12.22 -1.86
N ASN A 76 -3.74 -12.25 -0.61
CA ASN A 76 -4.57 -13.34 -0.09
C ASN A 76 -6.04 -13.29 -0.58
N ARG A 77 -6.46 -12.18 -1.19
CA ARG A 77 -7.84 -11.95 -1.66
C ARG A 77 -7.98 -11.97 -3.17
N ILE A 78 -6.93 -11.60 -3.88
CA ILE A 78 -6.91 -11.60 -5.33
C ILE A 78 -6.33 -12.91 -5.80
N THR A 79 -7.12 -13.74 -6.48
CA THR A 79 -6.69 -15.06 -6.96
C THR A 79 -5.54 -14.91 -7.97
N ALA A 80 -4.52 -15.76 -7.85
CA ALA A 80 -3.39 -15.76 -8.77
C ALA A 80 -3.86 -16.04 -10.21
N GLY A 81 -3.42 -15.21 -11.15
CA GLY A 81 -3.81 -15.32 -12.57
C GLY A 81 -5.13 -14.62 -12.93
N SER A 82 -5.88 -14.04 -11.98
CA SER A 82 -7.09 -13.28 -12.29
C SER A 82 -6.74 -12.04 -13.11
N ARG A 83 -7.60 -11.77 -14.10
CA ARG A 83 -7.66 -10.47 -14.79
C ARG A 83 -8.70 -9.63 -14.08
N GLY A 84 -8.50 -8.34 -13.99
CA GLY A 84 -9.50 -7.49 -13.37
C GLY A 84 -8.97 -6.12 -13.00
N THR A 85 -9.77 -5.42 -12.22
CA THR A 85 -9.49 -4.06 -11.77
C THR A 85 -9.63 -3.99 -10.25
N LEU A 86 -8.65 -3.37 -9.61
CA LEU A 86 -8.67 -3.04 -8.20
C LEU A 86 -8.77 -1.53 -8.02
N ARG A 87 -9.86 -1.05 -7.44
CA ARG A 87 -9.96 0.33 -6.97
C ARG A 87 -9.54 0.39 -5.52
N VAL A 88 -8.61 1.28 -5.20
CA VAL A 88 -8.13 1.48 -3.83
C VAL A 88 -8.34 2.92 -3.43
N GLN A 89 -9.17 3.11 -2.42
CA GLN A 89 -9.35 4.39 -1.74
C GLN A 89 -8.66 4.31 -0.39
N SER A 90 -7.72 5.20 -0.12
CA SER A 90 -7.04 5.26 1.17
C SER A 90 -7.17 6.64 1.78
N THR A 91 -7.43 6.68 3.08
CA THR A 91 -7.49 7.89 3.87
C THR A 91 -6.45 7.82 4.97
N LEU A 92 -5.48 8.71 4.90
CA LEU A 92 -4.46 8.87 5.92
C LEU A 92 -4.85 10.05 6.81
N LYS A 93 -5.02 9.77 8.09
CA LYS A 93 -5.31 10.78 9.12
C LYS A 93 -4.05 11.00 9.94
N VAL A 94 -3.58 12.23 9.97
CA VAL A 94 -2.45 12.67 10.78
C VAL A 94 -2.97 13.70 11.77
N ALA A 95 -2.63 13.57 13.05
CA ALA A 95 -3.11 14.52 14.07
C ALA A 95 -2.75 15.96 13.69
N ASN A 96 -3.73 16.85 13.86
CA ASN A 96 -3.62 18.28 13.56
C ASN A 96 -3.44 18.64 12.07
N LEU A 97 -3.62 17.68 11.15
CA LEU A 97 -3.60 17.92 9.72
C LEU A 97 -4.92 17.47 9.08
N PRO A 98 -5.32 18.08 7.96
CA PRO A 98 -6.42 17.57 7.16
C PRO A 98 -6.13 16.13 6.69
N PRO A 99 -7.15 15.26 6.61
CA PRO A 99 -6.94 13.91 6.09
C PRO A 99 -6.54 13.96 4.61
N VAL A 100 -5.58 13.11 4.26
CA VAL A 100 -5.14 12.92 2.87
C VAL A 100 -5.85 11.70 2.31
N THR A 101 -6.60 11.89 1.22
CA THR A 101 -7.30 10.81 0.52
C THR A 101 -6.65 10.56 -0.83
N LEU A 102 -6.39 9.29 -1.13
CA LEU A 102 -5.98 8.81 -2.43
C LEU A 102 -7.05 7.88 -2.97
N ASP A 103 -7.43 8.05 -4.24
CA ASP A 103 -8.33 7.17 -4.97
C ASP A 103 -7.64 6.77 -6.27
N ARG A 104 -7.32 5.48 -6.40
CA ARG A 104 -6.55 4.95 -7.52
C ARG A 104 -7.15 3.66 -8.06
N TRP A 105 -6.99 3.50 -9.36
CA TRP A 105 -7.38 2.31 -10.08
C TRP A 105 -6.14 1.58 -10.58
N TYR A 106 -6.13 0.28 -10.37
CA TYR A 106 -5.09 -0.62 -10.83
C TYR A 106 -5.75 -1.68 -11.69
N SER A 107 -5.34 -1.78 -12.94
CA SER A 107 -5.85 -2.75 -13.88
C SER A 107 -4.70 -3.49 -14.54
N ALA A 108 -4.80 -4.79 -14.66
CA ALA A 108 -3.75 -5.60 -15.26
C ALA A 108 -4.32 -6.85 -15.92
N GLU A 109 -3.65 -7.29 -16.97
CA GLU A 109 -3.93 -8.58 -17.59
C GLU A 109 -3.45 -9.77 -16.75
N SER A 110 -2.56 -9.53 -15.79
CA SER A 110 -2.13 -10.50 -14.80
C SER A 110 -2.03 -9.85 -13.43
N ASN A 111 -2.44 -10.55 -12.40
CA ASN A 111 -2.51 -10.04 -11.03
C ASN A 111 -1.16 -9.89 -10.30
N ALA A 112 -0.04 -10.24 -10.94
CA ALA A 112 1.27 -10.27 -10.28
C ALA A 112 1.66 -8.93 -9.61
N ARG A 113 1.09 -7.82 -10.09
CA ARG A 113 1.34 -6.48 -9.56
C ARG A 113 0.17 -5.88 -8.76
N MET A 114 -1.02 -6.48 -8.86
CA MET A 114 -2.27 -5.91 -8.33
C MET A 114 -2.29 -5.80 -6.81
N SER A 115 -1.55 -6.63 -6.09
CA SER A 115 -1.40 -6.53 -4.64
C SER A 115 -0.23 -5.65 -4.22
N VAL A 116 0.81 -5.57 -5.06
CA VAL A 116 2.09 -4.92 -4.71
C VAL A 116 2.07 -3.43 -5.05
N GLU A 117 1.58 -3.05 -6.23
CA GLU A 117 1.58 -1.63 -6.66
C GLU A 117 0.78 -0.71 -5.72
N PRO A 118 -0.48 -1.05 -5.32
CA PRO A 118 -1.20 -0.23 -4.35
C PRO A 118 -0.48 -0.13 -3.01
N ALA A 119 0.12 -1.22 -2.58
CA ALA A 119 0.86 -1.27 -1.32
C ALA A 119 2.10 -0.37 -1.34
N ILE A 120 2.83 -0.34 -2.45
CA ILE A 120 3.99 0.54 -2.66
C ILE A 120 3.54 2.01 -2.72
N ASP A 121 2.47 2.32 -3.45
CA ASP A 121 1.98 3.69 -3.58
C ASP A 121 1.57 4.27 -2.22
N ILE A 122 0.87 3.50 -1.40
CA ILE A 122 0.51 3.91 -0.04
C ILE A 122 1.77 4.05 0.83
N ALA A 123 2.70 3.11 0.75
CA ALA A 123 3.95 3.15 1.51
C ALA A 123 4.81 4.39 1.18
N ARG A 124 4.78 4.87 -0.07
CA ARG A 124 5.48 6.11 -0.48
C ARG A 124 4.96 7.34 0.27
N VAL A 125 3.66 7.40 0.58
CA VAL A 125 3.10 8.49 1.38
C VAL A 125 3.71 8.51 2.78
N PHE A 126 3.92 7.33 3.39
CA PHE A 126 4.62 7.24 4.66
C PHE A 126 6.09 7.65 4.54
N SER A 127 6.78 7.23 3.49
CA SER A 127 8.16 7.65 3.25
C SER A 127 8.27 9.17 3.13
N TRP A 128 7.31 9.80 2.46
CA TRP A 128 7.24 11.25 2.36
C TRP A 128 6.94 11.93 3.70
N LEU A 129 6.01 11.40 4.49
CA LEU A 129 5.67 11.94 5.82
C LEU A 129 6.86 11.95 6.79
N TRP A 130 7.75 10.97 6.68
CA TRP A 130 8.96 10.90 7.49
C TRP A 130 10.19 11.49 6.81
N SER A 131 10.05 12.07 5.62
CA SER A 131 11.12 12.89 5.06
C SER A 131 11.34 14.12 5.96
N GLU A 132 12.56 14.57 6.05
CA GLU A 132 13.14 15.44 7.08
C GLU A 132 12.36 16.72 7.43
N ALA A 133 11.45 17.19 6.58
CA ALA A 133 10.77 18.48 6.73
C ALA A 133 9.74 18.53 7.87
N TRP A 134 9.21 17.40 8.34
CA TRP A 134 8.04 17.38 9.22
C TRP A 134 8.29 16.80 10.62
N GLY A 135 9.47 16.25 10.86
CA GLY A 135 9.73 15.53 12.10
C GLY A 135 8.88 14.25 12.26
N GLN A 136 8.68 13.80 13.47
CA GLN A 136 7.83 12.63 13.73
C GLN A 136 6.36 13.08 13.87
N PRO A 137 5.46 12.70 12.94
CA PRO A 137 4.05 13.03 13.07
C PRO A 137 3.47 12.41 14.37
N PRO A 138 2.64 13.15 15.13
CA PRO A 138 2.25 12.76 16.49
C PRO A 138 1.37 11.52 16.55
N ALA A 139 0.42 11.38 15.64
CA ALA A 139 -0.45 10.21 15.53
C ALA A 139 -0.86 10.03 14.07
N ILE A 140 -0.96 8.80 13.63
CA ILE A 140 -1.33 8.43 12.26
C ILE A 140 -2.32 7.28 12.31
N GLU A 141 -3.37 7.34 11.50
CA GLU A 141 -4.27 6.24 11.19
C GLU A 141 -4.37 6.06 9.67
N LEU A 142 -4.49 4.83 9.21
CA LEU A 142 -4.68 4.50 7.82
C LEU A 142 -5.93 3.66 7.63
N GLU A 143 -6.87 4.17 6.87
CA GLU A 143 -8.08 3.47 6.45
C GLU A 143 -8.03 3.23 4.95
N ILE A 144 -8.34 2.02 4.51
CA ILE A 144 -8.29 1.60 3.11
C ILE A 144 -9.58 0.87 2.78
N ALA A 145 -10.20 1.26 1.68
CA ALA A 145 -11.25 0.51 1.01
C ALA A 145 -10.71 0.04 -0.35
N ALA A 146 -10.71 -1.26 -0.57
CA ALA A 146 -10.27 -1.89 -1.80
C ALA A 146 -11.44 -2.66 -2.41
N VAL A 147 -11.77 -2.38 -3.66
CA VAL A 147 -12.84 -3.04 -4.40
C VAL A 147 -12.26 -3.74 -5.61
N TRP A 148 -12.45 -5.05 -5.67
CA TRP A 148 -12.03 -5.88 -6.80
C TRP A 148 -13.20 -6.13 -7.74
N SER A 149 -12.94 -6.01 -9.04
CA SER A 149 -13.82 -6.43 -10.14
C SER A 149 -13.06 -7.34 -11.08
N ASP A 150 -13.68 -8.44 -11.50
CA ASP A 150 -13.11 -9.36 -12.50
C ASP A 150 -13.09 -8.76 -13.92
N GLU A 151 -13.70 -7.58 -14.10
CA GLU A 151 -13.65 -6.85 -15.34
C GLU A 151 -12.41 -5.95 -15.39
N PRO A 152 -11.49 -6.14 -16.36
CA PRO A 152 -10.41 -5.20 -16.56
C PRO A 152 -10.97 -3.91 -17.16
N ILE A 153 -10.82 -2.81 -16.42
CA ILE A 153 -11.19 -1.46 -16.87
C ILE A 153 -9.91 -0.69 -17.12
N GLY A 154 -9.74 -0.15 -18.31
CA GLY A 154 -8.60 0.69 -18.62
C GLY A 154 -8.28 0.73 -20.10
N GLU A 155 -7.41 1.65 -20.43
CA GLU A 155 -6.90 1.85 -21.78
C GLU A 155 -5.39 2.00 -21.71
N PHE A 156 -4.69 1.42 -22.66
CA PHE A 156 -3.26 1.64 -22.85
C PHE A 156 -3.02 2.68 -23.92
N VAL A 157 -2.01 3.50 -23.73
CA VAL A 157 -1.47 4.32 -24.80
C VAL A 157 -0.70 3.40 -25.75
N ASP A 158 -1.27 3.10 -26.90
CA ASP A 158 -0.66 2.27 -27.95
C ASP A 158 0.37 3.07 -28.75
N ALA A 159 -0.01 4.28 -29.15
CA ALA A 159 0.85 5.15 -29.90
C ALA A 159 0.58 6.62 -29.60
N VAL A 160 1.64 7.42 -29.68
CA VAL A 160 1.58 8.87 -29.68
C VAL A 160 2.21 9.36 -30.97
N ALA A 161 1.46 10.14 -31.74
CA ALA A 161 1.96 10.76 -32.95
C ALA A 161 1.85 12.28 -32.84
N LEU A 162 2.90 12.98 -33.24
CA LEU A 162 2.93 14.44 -33.32
C LEU A 162 2.94 14.85 -34.81
N ASP A 163 2.31 15.97 -35.13
CA ASP A 163 2.27 16.53 -36.49
C ASP A 163 3.67 16.99 -36.95
N ARG A 164 4.60 17.22 -36.01
CA ARG A 164 5.98 17.61 -36.27
C ARG A 164 6.93 17.15 -35.16
N SER A 165 8.18 16.91 -35.52
CA SER A 165 9.24 16.50 -34.60
C SER A 165 10.04 17.65 -33.99
N LYS A 166 9.86 18.89 -34.52
CA LYS A 166 10.56 20.10 -34.08
C LYS A 166 9.58 21.26 -34.05
N ALA A 167 9.61 22.07 -33.00
CA ALA A 167 8.85 23.30 -32.88
C ALA A 167 9.71 24.40 -32.25
N ARG A 168 9.39 25.65 -32.58
CA ARG A 168 9.99 26.83 -31.92
C ARG A 168 9.19 27.20 -30.70
N PRO A 169 9.76 27.87 -29.71
CA PRO A 169 9.02 28.41 -28.59
C PRO A 169 7.84 29.27 -29.05
N GLY A 170 6.63 28.94 -28.53
CA GLY A 170 5.39 29.61 -28.90
C GLY A 170 4.60 28.98 -30.06
N GLU A 171 5.17 28.05 -30.81
CA GLU A 171 4.43 27.31 -31.84
C GLU A 171 3.51 26.23 -31.22
N THR A 172 2.31 26.09 -31.77
CA THR A 172 1.40 25.01 -31.40
C THR A 172 1.78 23.72 -32.13
N VAL A 173 1.88 22.62 -31.39
CA VAL A 173 2.08 21.28 -31.91
C VAL A 173 0.81 20.49 -31.66
N HIS A 174 0.29 19.84 -32.69
CA HIS A 174 -0.84 18.94 -32.56
C HIS A 174 -0.37 17.49 -32.45
N GLY A 175 -1.00 16.75 -31.56
CA GLY A 175 -0.71 15.34 -31.36
C GLY A 175 -1.97 14.51 -31.32
N SER A 176 -1.84 13.25 -31.66
CA SER A 176 -2.87 12.22 -31.49
C SER A 176 -2.35 11.13 -30.56
N VAL A 177 -3.23 10.62 -29.72
CA VAL A 177 -2.96 9.48 -28.85
C VAL A 177 -3.91 8.35 -29.26
N LYS A 178 -3.35 7.21 -29.63
CA LYS A 178 -4.13 6.01 -29.88
C LYS A 178 -4.22 5.21 -28.60
N LEU A 179 -5.44 4.95 -28.13
CA LEU A 179 -5.73 4.16 -26.96
C LEU A 179 -6.19 2.76 -27.38
N LEU A 180 -5.73 1.74 -26.68
CA LEU A 180 -6.23 0.37 -26.75
C LEU A 180 -6.92 0.02 -25.45
N GLY A 181 -8.21 -0.31 -25.52
CA GLY A 181 -8.98 -0.79 -24.39
C GLY A 181 -8.52 -2.18 -23.94
N LEU A 182 -8.48 -2.42 -22.64
CA LEU A 182 -8.19 -3.75 -22.05
C LEU A 182 -9.24 -4.80 -22.42
N GLN A 183 -10.41 -4.38 -22.92
CA GLN A 183 -11.54 -5.26 -23.31
C GLN A 183 -11.49 -5.75 -24.77
N GLY A 184 -10.45 -5.53 -25.52
CA GLY A 184 -10.52 -5.67 -26.96
C GLY A 184 -9.41 -6.41 -27.66
N ALA A 185 -8.99 -7.55 -27.18
CA ALA A 185 -8.30 -8.54 -28.01
C ALA A 185 -9.12 -9.84 -27.96
N GLN A 186 -10.21 -9.89 -28.73
CA GLN A 186 -10.78 -11.14 -29.22
C GLN A 186 -10.17 -11.47 -30.55
#